data_230950d0bb0f0b7065580df268925c02
#
_entry.id   230950d0bb0f0b7065580df268925c02
#
_cell.length_a   1.000
_cell.length_b   1.000
_cell.length_c   1.000
_cell.angle_alpha   90.00
_cell.angle_beta   90.00
_cell.angle_gamma   90.00
#
_symmetry.space_group_name_H-M   'P 1'
#
loop_
_entity.id
_entity.type
_entity.pdbx_description
1 polymer ?
#
loop_
_entity_poly.entity_id
_entity_poly.type
_entity_poly.pdbx_seq_one_letter_code
_entity_poly.pdbx_strand_id
1 'polypeptide(L)'
;LFPVVMPAELWEESGRYESVGNELVRLKDRNGSKLVLGMTHEEASVQLVREYGQSYNNYPFMIYQFQRKFRDEARPRAGMIRVREFTMKDAYSFHTSQEDLEKYYDVCYQAYNRIFQRVGVPEVVTVASDSGMMGGNVSHEYMLLTPVGEDSIVTCTECDYRANMEAAENIMPDEKIGEVSELECIETPDCKTIEDVCKYLHSSVETSCKAVVYQRNSDDTFVVAFVRGDYEVNETKLRNIVGEPIHVVLLVHGRGEVKAHH
;
A
#
# COMPACT_ATOMS: atom_id res chain seq x y z
N LEU A 1 4.77 -6.32 27.22
CA LEU A 1 5.32 -5.47 26.17
C LEU A 1 6.40 -6.22 25.41
N PHE A 2 6.33 -6.20 24.09
CA PHE A 2 7.40 -6.72 23.23
C PHE A 2 8.59 -5.74 23.20
N PRO A 3 9.81 -6.24 22.98
CA PRO A 3 10.99 -5.38 22.87
C PRO A 3 10.92 -4.53 21.59
N VAL A 4 11.50 -3.31 21.63
CA VAL A 4 11.64 -2.45 20.45
C VAL A 4 12.79 -2.93 19.55
N VAL A 5 13.86 -3.47 20.15
CA VAL A 5 14.96 -4.07 19.41
C VAL A 5 14.73 -5.57 19.36
N MET A 6 14.63 -6.13 18.17
CA MET A 6 14.28 -7.53 17.94
C MET A 6 15.34 -8.24 17.08
N PRO A 7 15.50 -9.57 17.24
CA PRO A 7 16.31 -10.36 16.34
C PRO A 7 15.78 -10.28 14.90
N ALA A 8 16.69 -10.17 13.93
CA ALA A 8 16.31 -10.11 12.52
C ALA A 8 15.74 -11.43 12.00
N GLU A 9 16.11 -12.57 12.64
CA GLU A 9 15.67 -13.90 12.24
C GLU A 9 14.15 -14.04 12.15
N LEU A 10 13.39 -13.38 13.03
CA LEU A 10 11.92 -13.38 12.99
C LEU A 10 11.38 -12.72 11.71
N TRP A 11 12.05 -11.68 11.26
CA TRP A 11 11.71 -10.94 10.05
C TRP A 11 12.21 -11.64 8.79
N GLU A 12 13.35 -12.33 8.87
CA GLU A 12 13.88 -13.19 7.80
C GLU A 12 12.94 -14.38 7.56
N GLU A 13 12.43 -15.01 8.65
CA GLU A 13 11.49 -16.14 8.57
C GLU A 13 10.14 -15.73 7.92
N SER A 14 9.63 -14.54 8.21
CA SER A 14 8.40 -14.04 7.58
C SER A 14 8.60 -13.55 6.14
N GLY A 15 9.83 -13.44 5.67
CA GLY A 15 10.20 -12.84 4.37
C GLY A 15 10.12 -11.31 4.37
N ARG A 16 9.69 -10.68 5.48
CA ARG A 16 9.51 -9.22 5.56
C ARG A 16 10.82 -8.47 5.75
N TYR A 17 11.89 -9.15 6.14
CA TYR A 17 13.21 -8.52 6.25
C TYR A 17 13.67 -7.93 4.91
N GLU A 18 13.41 -8.59 3.80
CA GLU A 18 13.77 -8.13 2.45
C GLU A 18 12.64 -7.31 1.80
N SER A 19 11.38 -7.71 1.97
CA SER A 19 10.24 -7.08 1.29
C SER A 19 9.86 -5.71 1.86
N VAL A 20 10.13 -5.44 3.15
CA VAL A 20 9.97 -4.11 3.75
C VAL A 20 11.18 -3.27 3.41
N GLY A 21 11.02 -2.25 2.62
CA GLY A 21 12.09 -1.39 2.14
C GLY A 21 12.93 -0.71 3.24
N ASN A 22 13.36 0.51 2.97
CA ASN A 22 14.26 1.27 3.87
C ASN A 22 13.58 1.77 5.16
N GLU A 23 12.27 1.63 5.29
CA GLU A 23 11.56 2.00 6.52
C GLU A 23 11.92 1.11 7.72
N LEU A 24 12.35 -0.11 7.47
CA LEU A 24 12.85 -1.02 8.50
C LEU A 24 14.30 -0.70 8.83
N VAL A 25 14.56 -0.19 10.04
CA VAL A 25 15.92 0.05 10.51
C VAL A 25 16.59 -1.27 10.86
N ARG A 26 17.70 -1.54 10.20
CA ARG A 26 18.54 -2.74 10.38
C ARG A 26 19.84 -2.34 11.06
N LEU A 27 20.24 -3.08 12.08
CA LEU A 27 21.46 -2.82 12.84
C LEU A 27 22.17 -4.14 13.18
N LYS A 28 23.37 -4.02 13.70
CA LYS A 28 24.13 -5.16 14.24
C LYS A 28 24.59 -4.84 15.65
N ASP A 29 24.56 -5.85 16.51
CA ASP A 29 25.20 -5.75 17.82
C ASP A 29 26.74 -5.83 17.71
N ARG A 30 27.44 -5.74 18.86
CA ARG A 30 28.90 -5.82 18.91
C ARG A 30 29.47 -7.17 18.48
N ASN A 31 28.65 -8.22 18.47
CA ASN A 31 29.01 -9.58 18.06
C ASN A 31 28.69 -9.84 16.58
N GLY A 32 28.10 -8.88 15.90
CA GLY A 32 27.68 -8.98 14.49
C GLY A 32 26.31 -9.59 14.27
N SER A 33 25.55 -9.88 15.35
CA SER A 33 24.17 -10.39 15.23
C SER A 33 23.27 -9.34 14.60
N LYS A 34 22.47 -9.75 13.62
CA LYS A 34 21.52 -8.85 12.95
C LYS A 34 20.33 -8.56 13.84
N LEU A 35 19.96 -7.31 13.94
CA LEU A 35 18.82 -6.82 14.72
C LEU A 35 17.99 -5.85 13.88
N VAL A 36 16.75 -5.63 14.29
CA VAL A 36 15.86 -4.62 13.71
C VAL A 36 15.22 -3.78 14.80
N LEU A 37 14.86 -2.53 14.47
CA LEU A 37 13.95 -1.75 15.30
C LEU A 37 12.51 -2.07 14.92
N GLY A 38 11.67 -2.29 15.91
CA GLY A 38 10.27 -2.65 15.71
C GLY A 38 9.47 -1.54 15.05
N MET A 39 9.24 -1.66 13.75
CA MET A 39 8.26 -0.83 13.05
C MET A 39 6.83 -1.30 13.29
N THR A 40 6.68 -2.57 13.63
CA THR A 40 5.46 -3.29 14.02
C THR A 40 5.88 -4.56 14.78
N HIS A 41 4.95 -5.35 15.34
CA HIS A 41 5.30 -6.49 16.19
C HIS A 41 4.52 -7.78 15.83
N GLU A 42 4.09 -7.96 14.60
CA GLU A 42 3.43 -9.19 14.15
C GLU A 42 4.34 -10.40 14.37
N GLU A 43 5.60 -10.31 13.96
CA GLU A 43 6.58 -11.40 14.08
C GLU A 43 6.78 -11.82 15.53
N ALA A 44 6.94 -10.84 16.43
CA ALA A 44 7.09 -11.11 17.87
C ALA A 44 5.81 -11.71 18.48
N SER A 45 4.64 -11.26 18.01
CA SER A 45 3.34 -11.78 18.45
C SER A 45 3.15 -13.23 18.00
N VAL A 46 3.47 -13.54 16.75
CA VAL A 46 3.39 -14.91 16.21
C VAL A 46 4.38 -15.82 16.93
N GLN A 47 5.60 -15.37 17.20
CA GLN A 47 6.58 -16.16 17.96
C GLN A 47 6.10 -16.47 19.36
N LEU A 48 5.54 -15.50 20.08
CA LEU A 48 4.96 -15.73 21.40
C LEU A 48 3.84 -16.78 21.35
N VAL A 49 2.95 -16.66 20.40
CA VAL A 49 1.82 -17.58 20.25
C VAL A 49 2.29 -18.96 19.81
N ARG A 50 3.30 -19.07 18.96
CA ARG A 50 3.93 -20.35 18.57
C ARG A 50 4.48 -21.08 19.80
N GLU A 51 5.02 -20.38 20.79
CA GLU A 51 5.57 -20.98 21.99
C GLU A 51 4.50 -21.34 23.04
N TYR A 52 3.52 -20.49 23.25
CA TYR A 52 2.57 -20.59 24.36
C TYR A 52 1.14 -20.97 23.95
N GLY A 53 0.76 -20.76 22.69
CA GLY A 53 -0.58 -21.03 22.13
C GLY A 53 -0.75 -22.46 21.60
N GLN A 54 -0.12 -23.46 22.21
CA GLN A 54 -0.03 -24.83 21.67
C GLN A 54 -1.36 -25.59 21.60
N SER A 55 -2.37 -25.18 22.35
CA SER A 55 -3.67 -25.84 22.37
C SER A 55 -4.74 -25.03 21.66
N TYR A 56 -5.45 -25.66 20.74
CA TYR A 56 -6.60 -25.03 20.07
C TYR A 56 -7.72 -24.61 21.04
N ASN A 57 -7.79 -25.24 22.22
CA ASN A 57 -8.74 -24.86 23.28
C ASN A 57 -8.50 -23.44 23.85
N ASN A 58 -7.33 -22.88 23.61
CA ASN A 58 -7.00 -21.52 24.04
C ASN A 58 -7.50 -20.46 23.05
N TYR A 59 -7.99 -20.83 21.88
CA TYR A 59 -8.47 -19.92 20.85
C TYR A 59 -9.99 -19.77 20.91
N PRO A 60 -10.55 -18.59 20.51
CA PRO A 60 -9.84 -17.42 20.07
C PRO A 60 -9.31 -16.59 21.25
N PHE A 61 -8.28 -15.78 21.00
CA PHE A 61 -7.81 -14.78 21.96
C PHE A 61 -7.15 -13.60 21.27
N MET A 62 -6.98 -12.50 22.00
CA MET A 62 -6.29 -11.31 21.55
C MET A 62 -5.22 -10.92 22.56
N ILE A 63 -4.08 -10.49 22.06
CA ILE A 63 -3.04 -9.79 22.81
C ILE A 63 -2.91 -8.36 22.30
N TYR A 64 -2.61 -7.42 23.16
CA TYR A 64 -2.42 -6.03 22.78
C TYR A 64 -1.35 -5.35 23.65
N GLN A 65 -0.83 -4.26 23.11
CA GLN A 65 0.13 -3.43 23.82
C GLN A 65 0.03 -1.96 23.43
N PHE A 66 0.62 -1.10 24.26
CA PHE A 66 1.02 0.25 23.91
C PHE A 66 2.54 0.26 23.90
N GLN A 67 3.15 0.35 22.73
CA GLN A 67 4.60 0.23 22.59
C GLN A 67 5.13 1.20 21.55
N ARG A 68 6.37 1.61 21.76
CA ARG A 68 7.08 2.42 20.77
C ARG A 68 7.34 1.62 19.52
N LYS A 69 7.22 2.34 18.39
CA LYS A 69 7.56 1.87 17.05
C LYS A 69 8.59 2.82 16.47
N PHE A 70 9.43 2.30 15.62
CA PHE A 70 10.38 3.08 14.87
C PHE A 70 10.26 2.75 13.38
N ARG A 71 10.00 3.78 12.57
CA ARG A 71 9.98 3.69 11.11
C ARG A 71 10.94 4.74 10.57
N ASP A 72 11.86 4.35 9.69
CA ASP A 72 12.80 5.31 9.09
C ASP A 72 12.11 6.13 8.01
N GLU A 73 11.18 6.96 8.46
CA GLU A 73 10.42 7.86 7.60
C GLU A 73 11.36 8.81 6.86
N ALA A 74 11.32 8.76 5.55
CA ALA A 74 12.21 9.54 4.70
C ALA A 74 11.98 11.07 4.87
N ARG A 75 10.73 11.47 5.12
CA ARG A 75 10.34 12.89 5.21
C ARG A 75 9.44 13.17 6.41
N PRO A 76 9.97 13.16 7.66
CA PRO A 76 9.21 13.58 8.82
C PRO A 76 8.65 14.99 8.62
N ARG A 77 7.37 15.17 8.96
CA ARG A 77 6.66 16.45 8.75
C ARG A 77 5.42 16.59 9.63
N ALA A 78 4.76 17.75 9.56
CA ALA A 78 3.54 18.04 10.28
C ALA A 78 3.70 17.87 11.82
N GLY A 79 4.83 18.33 12.37
CA GLY A 79 5.10 18.30 13.80
C GLY A 79 5.18 16.89 14.35
N MET A 80 4.19 16.47 15.16
CA MET A 80 4.13 15.12 15.75
C MET A 80 3.29 14.12 14.95
N ILE A 81 2.71 14.51 13.83
CA ILE A 81 1.82 13.64 13.04
C ILE A 81 2.63 12.59 12.28
N ARG A 82 3.73 13.01 11.65
CA ARG A 82 4.58 12.10 10.86
C ARG A 82 6.02 12.14 11.36
N VAL A 83 6.32 11.25 12.27
CA VAL A 83 7.60 11.14 12.97
C VAL A 83 8.18 9.74 12.82
N ARG A 84 9.48 9.58 13.11
CA ARG A 84 10.16 8.28 13.04
C ARG A 84 9.89 7.40 14.26
N GLU A 85 9.79 7.99 15.45
CA GLU A 85 9.52 7.27 16.70
C GLU A 85 8.18 7.72 17.26
N PHE A 86 7.27 6.78 17.49
CA PHE A 86 5.93 7.04 18.01
C PHE A 86 5.40 5.88 18.85
N THR A 87 4.39 6.15 19.66
CA THR A 87 3.69 5.12 20.41
C THR A 87 2.48 4.65 19.63
N MET A 88 2.35 3.34 19.50
CA MET A 88 1.20 2.69 18.87
C MET A 88 0.48 1.82 19.87
N LYS A 89 -0.86 1.81 19.82
CA LYS A 89 -1.67 0.73 20.35
C LYS A 89 -1.79 -0.29 19.21
N ASP A 90 -1.19 -1.43 19.37
CA ASP A 90 -1.31 -2.56 18.46
C ASP A 90 -1.95 -3.76 19.17
N ALA A 91 -2.77 -4.49 18.45
CA ALA A 91 -3.49 -5.66 18.93
C ALA A 91 -3.49 -6.75 17.85
N TYR A 92 -3.33 -7.98 18.30
CA TYR A 92 -3.20 -9.15 17.44
C TYR A 92 -4.15 -10.21 17.94
N SER A 93 -5.09 -10.64 17.09
CA SER A 93 -6.06 -11.67 17.41
C SER A 93 -5.75 -12.96 16.67
N PHE A 94 -6.01 -14.07 17.32
CA PHE A 94 -5.69 -15.41 16.84
C PHE A 94 -6.95 -16.27 16.89
N HIS A 95 -7.27 -16.92 15.78
CA HIS A 95 -8.54 -17.61 15.54
C HIS A 95 -8.31 -19.00 14.99
N THR A 96 -9.30 -19.90 15.14
CA THR A 96 -9.25 -21.26 14.59
C THR A 96 -9.95 -21.39 13.24
N SER A 97 -10.71 -20.37 12.84
CA SER A 97 -11.38 -20.34 11.54
C SER A 97 -11.47 -18.90 10.98
N GLN A 98 -11.59 -18.82 9.68
CA GLN A 98 -11.79 -17.56 8.97
C GLN A 98 -13.10 -16.87 9.41
N GLU A 99 -14.18 -17.63 9.57
CA GLU A 99 -15.47 -17.10 9.99
C GLU A 99 -15.42 -16.44 11.39
N ASP A 100 -14.67 -17.05 12.33
CA ASP A 100 -14.48 -16.47 13.66
C ASP A 100 -13.65 -15.18 13.60
N LEU A 101 -12.61 -15.16 12.76
CA LEU A 101 -11.81 -13.96 12.51
C LEU A 101 -12.65 -12.82 11.95
N GLU A 102 -13.49 -13.08 10.95
CA GLU A 102 -14.35 -12.08 10.32
C GLU A 102 -15.37 -11.49 11.31
N LYS A 103 -16.01 -12.33 12.12
CA LYS A 103 -16.90 -11.86 13.19
C LYS A 103 -16.18 -10.96 14.19
N TYR A 104 -14.96 -11.33 14.54
CA TYR A 104 -14.16 -10.54 15.48
C TYR A 104 -13.67 -9.24 14.85
N TYR A 105 -13.37 -9.24 13.57
CA TYR A 105 -13.03 -8.04 12.82
C TYR A 105 -14.14 -7.00 12.89
N ASP A 106 -15.40 -7.42 12.71
CA ASP A 106 -16.57 -6.53 12.86
C ASP A 106 -16.68 -5.96 14.28
N VAL A 107 -16.40 -6.75 15.31
CA VAL A 107 -16.36 -6.28 16.70
C VAL A 107 -15.30 -5.19 16.89
N CYS A 108 -14.12 -5.38 16.30
CA CYS A 108 -13.05 -4.39 16.33
C CYS A 108 -13.44 -3.12 15.55
N TYR A 109 -14.03 -3.28 14.37
CA TYR A 109 -14.56 -2.17 13.58
C TYR A 109 -15.52 -1.29 14.39
N GLN A 110 -16.51 -1.90 15.05
CA GLN A 110 -17.45 -1.18 15.90
C GLN A 110 -16.77 -0.56 17.13
N ALA A 111 -15.74 -1.20 17.66
CA ALA A 111 -14.98 -0.65 18.77
C ALA A 111 -14.23 0.63 18.37
N TYR A 112 -13.59 0.65 17.20
CA TYR A 112 -12.91 1.84 16.67
C TYR A 112 -13.88 2.99 16.41
N ASN A 113 -15.07 2.73 15.85
CA ASN A 113 -16.10 3.75 15.71
C ASN A 113 -16.43 4.41 17.04
N ARG A 114 -16.63 3.62 18.10
CA ARG A 114 -16.88 4.16 19.47
C ARG A 114 -15.67 4.92 20.02
N ILE A 115 -14.45 4.48 19.74
CA ILE A 115 -13.23 5.14 20.20
C ILE A 115 -13.18 6.56 19.63
N PHE A 116 -13.31 6.73 18.32
CA PHE A 116 -13.25 8.04 17.68
C PHE A 116 -14.35 9.00 18.12
N GLN A 117 -15.58 8.49 18.33
CA GLN A 117 -16.64 9.26 18.95
C GLN A 117 -16.27 9.74 20.37
N ARG A 118 -15.71 8.84 21.20
CA ARG A 118 -15.34 9.15 22.61
C ARG A 118 -14.15 10.10 22.72
N VAL A 119 -13.20 10.07 21.81
CA VAL A 119 -12.07 11.01 21.82
C VAL A 119 -12.41 12.37 21.19
N GLY A 120 -13.65 12.56 20.70
CA GLY A 120 -14.15 13.85 20.23
C GLY A 120 -13.75 14.21 18.80
N VAL A 121 -13.57 13.23 17.93
CA VAL A 121 -13.33 13.41 16.48
C VAL A 121 -14.43 12.70 15.66
N PRO A 122 -15.67 13.19 15.74
CA PRO A 122 -16.82 12.54 15.07
C PRO A 122 -16.77 12.63 13.54
N GLU A 123 -15.93 13.49 12.99
CA GLU A 123 -15.71 13.68 11.55
C GLU A 123 -14.86 12.58 10.92
N VAL A 124 -14.39 11.63 11.72
CA VAL A 124 -13.66 10.47 11.20
C VAL A 124 -14.60 9.56 10.42
N VAL A 125 -14.22 9.23 9.20
CA VAL A 125 -14.92 8.27 8.34
C VAL A 125 -14.08 7.01 8.18
N THR A 126 -14.73 5.86 8.10
CA THR A 126 -14.05 4.60 7.79
C THR A 126 -14.07 4.40 6.29
N VAL A 127 -12.93 4.04 5.72
CA VAL A 127 -12.76 3.78 4.30
C VAL A 127 -12.13 2.40 4.08
N ALA A 128 -12.54 1.71 3.03
CA ALA A 128 -11.82 0.54 2.57
C ALA A 128 -10.42 0.94 2.10
N SER A 129 -9.41 0.15 2.44
CA SER A 129 -8.03 0.43 2.11
C SER A 129 -7.31 -0.80 1.57
N ASP A 130 -6.20 -0.58 0.88
CA ASP A 130 -5.27 -1.63 0.51
C ASP A 130 -4.55 -2.15 1.76
N SER A 131 -4.38 -3.47 1.87
CA SER A 131 -3.69 -4.09 3.02
C SER A 131 -2.16 -3.89 2.98
N GLY A 132 -1.63 -3.43 1.85
CA GLY A 132 -0.22 -3.15 1.65
C GLY A 132 0.66 -4.39 1.91
N MET A 133 1.83 -4.14 2.49
CA MET A 133 2.80 -5.19 2.85
C MET A 133 2.35 -6.08 4.02
N MET A 134 1.28 -5.71 4.71
CA MET A 134 0.76 -6.50 5.83
C MET A 134 0.00 -7.75 5.35
N GLY A 135 -0.49 -7.73 4.12
CA GLY A 135 -1.29 -8.80 3.53
C GLY A 135 -2.72 -8.84 4.09
N GLY A 136 -3.49 -9.83 3.64
CA GLY A 136 -4.90 -9.98 3.99
C GLY A 136 -5.84 -9.43 2.92
N ASN A 137 -7.12 -9.82 3.00
CA ASN A 137 -8.12 -9.52 1.97
C ASN A 137 -8.99 -8.30 2.32
N VAL A 138 -8.98 -7.86 3.58
CA VAL A 138 -9.81 -6.76 4.06
C VAL A 138 -8.97 -5.84 4.92
N SER A 139 -9.01 -4.57 4.62
CA SER A 139 -8.37 -3.52 5.41
C SER A 139 -9.27 -2.28 5.44
N HIS A 140 -9.26 -1.59 6.57
CA HIS A 140 -9.96 -0.32 6.74
C HIS A 140 -9.05 0.70 7.40
N GLU A 141 -9.19 1.95 6.98
CA GLU A 141 -8.56 3.11 7.59
C GLU A 141 -9.62 4.06 8.14
N TYR A 142 -9.29 4.71 9.24
CA TYR A 142 -10.11 5.73 9.86
C TYR A 142 -9.52 7.10 9.54
N MET A 143 -10.19 7.80 8.61
CA MET A 143 -9.69 9.05 8.01
C MET A 143 -10.43 10.25 8.58
N LEU A 144 -9.69 11.23 9.10
CA LEU A 144 -10.26 12.52 9.49
C LEU A 144 -10.39 13.42 8.27
N LEU A 145 -11.61 13.83 7.96
CA LEU A 145 -11.87 14.76 6.87
C LEU A 145 -11.40 16.18 7.25
N THR A 146 -10.36 16.64 6.60
CA THR A 146 -9.76 17.94 6.88
C THR A 146 -9.12 18.53 5.62
N PRO A 147 -9.22 19.88 5.40
CA PRO A 147 -8.58 20.53 4.26
C PRO A 147 -7.04 20.47 4.27
N VAL A 148 -6.43 20.17 5.42
CA VAL A 148 -4.96 20.03 5.56
C VAL A 148 -4.50 18.59 5.42
N GLY A 149 -5.41 17.65 5.11
CA GLY A 149 -5.09 16.25 4.83
C GLY A 149 -4.25 16.11 3.56
N GLU A 150 -3.45 15.05 3.50
CA GLU A 150 -2.55 14.78 2.37
C GLU A 150 -3.13 13.75 1.40
N ASP A 151 -4.04 12.91 1.89
CA ASP A 151 -4.62 11.81 1.13
C ASP A 151 -5.99 12.17 0.56
N SER A 152 -6.35 11.54 -0.55
CA SER A 152 -7.67 11.65 -1.15
C SER A 152 -8.45 10.37 -0.91
N ILE A 153 -9.74 10.51 -0.60
CA ILE A 153 -10.66 9.40 -0.48
C ILE A 153 -11.79 9.51 -1.50
N VAL A 154 -12.28 8.38 -1.93
CA VAL A 154 -13.44 8.26 -2.81
C VAL A 154 -14.67 7.98 -1.97
N THR A 155 -15.73 8.77 -2.15
CA THR A 155 -17.03 8.56 -1.49
C THR A 155 -18.13 8.55 -2.52
N CYS A 156 -19.07 7.61 -2.41
CA CYS A 156 -20.27 7.62 -3.23
C CYS A 156 -21.29 8.59 -2.64
N THR A 157 -22.03 9.30 -3.50
CA THR A 157 -23.13 10.18 -3.09
C THR A 157 -24.45 9.43 -2.93
N GLU A 158 -24.55 8.22 -3.46
CA GLU A 158 -25.79 7.44 -3.50
C GLU A 158 -25.80 6.27 -2.51
N CYS A 159 -24.64 5.85 -2.01
CA CYS A 159 -24.50 4.76 -1.05
C CYS A 159 -23.37 4.99 -0.07
N ASP A 160 -23.17 4.06 0.86
CA ASP A 160 -22.12 4.16 1.89
C ASP A 160 -20.72 3.75 1.43
N TYR A 161 -20.50 3.59 0.11
CA TYR A 161 -19.19 3.25 -0.43
C TYR A 161 -18.15 4.33 -0.14
N ARG A 162 -17.05 3.92 0.50
CA ARG A 162 -15.90 4.78 0.79
C ARG A 162 -14.62 3.96 0.68
N ALA A 163 -13.64 4.49 -0.01
CA ALA A 163 -12.34 3.85 -0.18
C ALA A 163 -11.22 4.88 -0.29
N ASN A 164 -10.00 4.50 0.08
CA ASN A 164 -8.82 5.27 -0.32
C ASN A 164 -8.55 5.09 -1.83
N MET A 165 -7.63 5.87 -2.39
CA MET A 165 -7.36 5.84 -3.84
C MET A 165 -6.80 4.49 -4.32
N GLU A 166 -6.11 3.77 -3.44
CA GLU A 166 -5.48 2.48 -3.74
C GLU A 166 -6.51 1.34 -3.80
N ALA A 167 -7.53 1.40 -2.95
CA ALA A 167 -8.59 0.40 -2.88
C ALA A 167 -9.83 0.76 -3.70
N ALA A 168 -9.97 2.02 -4.12
CA ALA A 168 -11.16 2.48 -4.84
C ALA A 168 -11.35 1.72 -6.16
N GLU A 169 -12.54 1.21 -6.37
CA GLU A 169 -12.95 0.57 -7.61
C GLU A 169 -13.88 1.50 -8.40
N ASN A 170 -13.78 1.44 -9.70
CA ASN A 170 -14.68 2.14 -10.61
C ASN A 170 -15.19 1.18 -11.68
N ILE A 171 -16.40 1.43 -12.12
CA ILE A 171 -16.97 0.74 -13.28
C ILE A 171 -16.53 1.52 -14.52
N MET A 172 -15.74 0.88 -15.36
CA MET A 172 -15.35 1.47 -16.63
C MET A 172 -16.59 1.49 -17.55
N PRO A 173 -16.87 2.62 -18.19
CA PRO A 173 -17.95 2.66 -19.18
C PRO A 173 -17.63 1.72 -20.34
N ASP A 174 -18.65 1.05 -20.87
CA ASP A 174 -18.53 0.25 -22.08
C ASP A 174 -18.17 1.18 -23.25
N GLU A 175 -16.92 1.17 -23.65
CA GLU A 175 -16.46 1.92 -24.81
C GLU A 175 -16.81 1.14 -26.08
N LYS A 176 -17.55 1.79 -26.99
CA LYS A 176 -17.75 1.24 -28.31
C LYS A 176 -16.42 1.30 -29.05
N ILE A 177 -15.85 0.15 -29.31
CA ILE A 177 -14.69 0.03 -30.20
C ILE A 177 -15.15 0.50 -31.58
N GLY A 178 -14.58 1.61 -32.06
CA GLY A 178 -14.82 2.11 -33.42
C GLY A 178 -14.25 1.16 -34.50
N GLU A 179 -14.44 1.50 -35.74
CA GLU A 179 -13.78 0.77 -36.81
C GLU A 179 -12.26 0.86 -36.65
N VAL A 180 -11.61 -0.30 -36.68
CA VAL A 180 -10.15 -0.38 -36.58
C VAL A 180 -9.57 -0.01 -37.95
N SER A 181 -8.83 1.10 -38.01
CA SER A 181 -8.07 1.51 -39.19
C SER A 181 -6.75 0.75 -39.30
N GLU A 182 -6.09 0.83 -40.43
CA GLU A 182 -4.75 0.27 -40.61
C GLU A 182 -3.76 1.00 -39.70
N LEU A 183 -2.76 0.25 -39.23
CA LEU A 183 -1.70 0.80 -38.38
C LEU A 183 -0.81 1.75 -39.19
N GLU A 184 -0.73 3.00 -38.80
CA GLU A 184 0.10 4.03 -39.40
C GLU A 184 1.13 4.56 -38.39
N CYS A 185 2.36 4.77 -38.88
CA CYS A 185 3.40 5.39 -38.07
C CYS A 185 3.48 6.88 -38.43
N ILE A 186 3.17 7.73 -37.48
CA ILE A 186 3.15 9.19 -37.64
C ILE A 186 4.28 9.80 -36.78
N GLU A 187 5.10 10.64 -37.43
CA GLU A 187 6.09 11.42 -36.68
C GLU A 187 5.41 12.56 -35.92
N THR A 188 5.73 12.70 -34.65
CA THR A 188 5.17 13.72 -33.75
C THR A 188 6.29 14.63 -33.22
N PRO A 189 6.88 15.50 -34.07
CA PRO A 189 8.02 16.33 -33.68
C PRO A 189 7.60 17.28 -32.54
N ASP A 190 8.53 17.41 -31.57
CA ASP A 190 8.38 18.30 -30.40
C ASP A 190 7.20 17.98 -29.46
N CYS A 191 6.43 16.91 -29.68
CA CYS A 191 5.38 16.46 -28.77
C CYS A 191 5.98 15.65 -27.63
N LYS A 192 5.82 16.12 -26.39
CA LYS A 192 6.38 15.48 -25.18
C LYS A 192 5.31 14.88 -24.26
N THR A 193 4.10 15.36 -24.37
CA THR A 193 2.98 14.91 -23.55
C THR A 193 1.89 14.30 -24.42
N ILE A 194 0.97 13.54 -23.80
CA ILE A 194 -0.17 12.98 -24.51
C ILE A 194 -1.06 14.08 -25.10
N GLU A 195 -1.18 15.20 -24.39
CA GLU A 195 -1.94 16.38 -24.83
C GLU A 195 -1.30 17.01 -26.07
N ASP A 196 0.04 17.09 -26.13
CA ASP A 196 0.76 17.61 -27.31
C ASP A 196 0.50 16.71 -28.53
N VAL A 197 0.59 15.39 -28.33
CA VAL A 197 0.35 14.39 -29.38
C VAL A 197 -1.09 14.49 -29.87
N CYS A 198 -2.06 14.52 -28.96
CA CYS A 198 -3.49 14.62 -29.33
C CYS A 198 -3.80 15.92 -30.06
N LYS A 199 -3.22 17.04 -29.63
CA LYS A 199 -3.36 18.32 -30.32
C LYS A 199 -2.76 18.29 -31.73
N TYR A 200 -1.61 17.68 -31.89
CA TYR A 200 -0.94 17.54 -33.18
C TYR A 200 -1.74 16.66 -34.15
N LEU A 201 -2.28 15.56 -33.65
CA LEU A 201 -3.08 14.60 -34.44
C LEU A 201 -4.58 14.98 -34.59
N HIS A 202 -5.01 16.10 -34.00
CA HIS A 202 -6.41 16.53 -33.95
C HIS A 202 -7.35 15.47 -33.36
N SER A 203 -6.85 14.71 -32.35
CA SER A 203 -7.58 13.69 -31.60
C SER A 203 -7.89 14.15 -30.19
N SER A 204 -8.69 13.40 -29.44
CA SER A 204 -8.93 13.67 -28.02
C SER A 204 -8.08 12.76 -27.12
N VAL A 205 -7.83 13.21 -25.89
CA VAL A 205 -7.05 12.45 -24.90
C VAL A 205 -7.79 11.15 -24.53
N GLU A 206 -9.12 11.17 -24.51
CA GLU A 206 -9.96 10.01 -24.19
C GLU A 206 -9.90 8.92 -25.28
N THR A 207 -9.60 9.29 -26.53
CA THR A 207 -9.45 8.32 -27.63
C THR A 207 -8.00 7.88 -27.85
N SER A 208 -7.09 8.39 -27.04
CA SER A 208 -5.67 8.04 -27.11
C SER A 208 -5.30 6.98 -26.08
N CYS A 209 -4.14 6.37 -26.27
CA CYS A 209 -3.57 5.40 -25.37
C CYS A 209 -2.13 5.78 -25.05
N LYS A 210 -1.74 5.70 -23.77
CA LYS A 210 -0.36 5.86 -23.35
C LYS A 210 0.17 4.58 -22.73
N ALA A 211 1.45 4.31 -22.95
CA ALA A 211 2.17 3.19 -22.34
C ALA A 211 3.07 3.70 -21.23
N VAL A 212 2.93 3.15 -20.04
CA VAL A 212 3.81 3.42 -18.90
C VAL A 212 4.63 2.17 -18.64
N VAL A 213 5.95 2.31 -18.57
CA VAL A 213 6.87 1.19 -18.42
C VAL A 213 7.37 1.10 -17.00
N TYR A 214 7.19 -0.07 -16.42
CA TYR A 214 7.69 -0.44 -15.10
C TYR A 214 8.66 -1.61 -15.22
N GLN A 215 9.43 -1.85 -14.18
CA GLN A 215 10.33 -3.00 -14.07
C GLN A 215 10.05 -3.72 -12.76
N ARG A 216 10.06 -5.06 -12.81
CA ARG A 216 9.94 -5.91 -11.62
C ARG A 216 11.25 -5.88 -10.84
N ASN A 217 11.15 -5.85 -9.51
CA ASN A 217 12.34 -5.82 -8.67
C ASN A 217 13.04 -7.17 -8.56
N SER A 218 12.37 -8.27 -8.90
CA SER A 218 12.90 -9.64 -8.72
C SER A 218 13.83 -10.09 -9.85
N ASP A 219 13.52 -9.72 -11.10
CA ASP A 219 14.16 -10.29 -12.30
C ASP A 219 14.38 -9.26 -13.42
N ASP A 220 14.18 -7.99 -13.13
CA ASP A 220 14.32 -6.89 -14.09
C ASP A 220 13.41 -6.98 -15.35
N THR A 221 12.39 -7.84 -15.33
CA THR A 221 11.42 -7.97 -16.42
C THR A 221 10.56 -6.71 -16.52
N PHE A 222 10.35 -6.24 -17.76
CA PHE A 222 9.51 -5.07 -17.99
C PHE A 222 8.02 -5.41 -17.90
N VAL A 223 7.28 -4.51 -17.28
CA VAL A 223 5.82 -4.49 -17.23
C VAL A 223 5.35 -3.23 -17.94
N VAL A 224 4.56 -3.37 -18.98
CA VAL A 224 4.02 -2.24 -19.72
C VAL A 224 2.53 -2.12 -19.45
N ALA A 225 2.12 -1.02 -18.83
CA ALA A 225 0.72 -0.71 -18.58
C ALA A 225 0.20 0.23 -19.68
N PHE A 226 -0.78 -0.25 -20.47
CA PHE A 226 -1.48 0.57 -21.45
C PHE A 226 -2.74 1.13 -20.79
N VAL A 227 -2.86 2.44 -20.77
CA VAL A 227 -4.02 3.13 -20.21
C VAL A 227 -4.54 4.20 -21.18
N ARG A 228 -5.83 4.48 -21.12
CA ARG A 228 -6.42 5.59 -21.87
C ARG A 228 -5.70 6.89 -21.50
N GLY A 229 -5.55 7.81 -22.45
CA GLY A 229 -4.70 8.97 -22.31
C GLY A 229 -5.05 9.91 -21.14
N ASP A 230 -6.31 9.97 -20.75
CA ASP A 230 -6.81 10.76 -19.61
C ASP A 230 -6.69 10.05 -18.26
N TYR A 231 -6.25 8.77 -18.22
CA TYR A 231 -6.06 8.02 -16.99
C TYR A 231 -4.59 7.97 -16.56
N GLU A 232 -4.38 7.85 -15.26
CA GLU A 232 -3.07 7.59 -14.68
C GLU A 232 -3.00 6.17 -14.11
N VAL A 233 -1.81 5.57 -14.16
CA VAL A 233 -1.57 4.27 -13.53
C VAL A 233 -1.46 4.46 -12.03
N ASN A 234 -2.28 3.74 -11.25
CA ASN A 234 -2.06 3.61 -9.83
C ASN A 234 -1.06 2.48 -9.58
N GLU A 235 0.13 2.83 -9.09
CA GLU A 235 1.24 1.89 -8.90
C GLU A 235 0.90 0.78 -7.90
N THR A 236 0.15 1.08 -6.84
CA THR A 236 -0.27 0.08 -5.84
C THR A 236 -1.19 -0.96 -6.47
N LYS A 237 -2.17 -0.53 -7.27
CA LYS A 237 -3.05 -1.45 -8.01
C LYS A 237 -2.28 -2.29 -9.02
N LEU A 238 -1.37 -1.68 -9.76
CA LEU A 238 -0.54 -2.41 -10.73
C LEU A 238 0.38 -3.41 -10.03
N ARG A 239 1.02 -3.03 -8.92
CA ARG A 239 1.82 -3.94 -8.09
C ARG A 239 1.01 -5.14 -7.59
N ASN A 240 -0.22 -4.92 -7.14
CA ASN A 240 -1.11 -5.98 -6.67
C ASN A 240 -1.49 -6.95 -7.80
N ILE A 241 -1.67 -6.44 -9.03
CA ILE A 241 -1.92 -7.27 -10.23
C ILE A 241 -0.67 -8.08 -10.61
N VAL A 242 0.50 -7.46 -10.58
CA VAL A 242 1.80 -8.11 -10.89
C VAL A 242 2.21 -9.11 -9.81
N GLY A 243 1.78 -8.90 -8.57
CA GLY A 243 2.04 -9.77 -7.42
C GLY A 243 3.41 -9.55 -6.75
N GLU A 244 4.13 -8.50 -7.14
CA GLU A 244 5.43 -8.16 -6.56
C GLU A 244 5.75 -6.66 -6.71
N PRO A 245 6.77 -6.14 -5.99
CA PRO A 245 7.22 -4.77 -6.12
C PRO A 245 7.73 -4.45 -7.53
N ILE A 246 7.32 -3.28 -8.00
CA ILE A 246 7.70 -2.71 -9.30
C ILE A 246 8.20 -1.27 -9.11
N HIS A 247 8.96 -0.77 -10.04
CA HIS A 247 9.38 0.63 -10.09
C HIS A 247 9.26 1.19 -11.51
N VAL A 248 9.04 2.50 -11.61
CA VAL A 248 8.94 3.19 -12.90
C VAL A 248 10.30 3.21 -13.59
N VAL A 249 10.31 2.85 -14.87
CA VAL A 249 11.50 3.00 -15.71
C VAL A 249 11.47 4.38 -16.38
N LEU A 250 12.41 5.23 -16.03
CA LEU A 250 12.61 6.49 -16.72
C LEU A 250 13.35 6.21 -18.04
N LEU A 251 12.63 6.24 -19.16
CA LEU A 251 13.23 6.17 -20.49
C LEU A 251 13.97 7.49 -20.76
N VAL A 252 15.28 7.49 -20.62
CA VAL A 252 16.10 8.61 -21.07
C VAL A 252 16.21 8.53 -22.59
N HIS A 253 15.71 9.53 -23.29
CA HIS A 253 15.89 9.67 -24.75
C HIS A 253 17.39 9.83 -25.07
N GLY A 254 18.03 8.73 -25.40
CA GLY A 254 19.38 8.66 -25.90
C GLY A 254 19.62 7.27 -26.46
N ARG A 255 20.11 7.16 -27.67
CA ARG A 255 20.37 5.90 -28.35
C ARG A 255 21.02 4.88 -27.40
N GLY A 256 20.24 3.91 -26.94
CA GLY A 256 20.77 2.59 -26.61
C GLY A 256 21.06 2.23 -25.15
N GLU A 257 20.64 2.97 -24.12
CA GLU A 257 20.75 2.45 -22.73
C GLU A 257 19.56 2.87 -21.87
N VAL A 258 18.81 1.87 -21.38
CA VAL A 258 17.84 2.03 -20.30
C VAL A 258 18.61 2.04 -18.98
N LYS A 259 18.63 3.15 -18.29
CA LYS A 259 19.20 3.21 -16.93
C LYS A 259 18.07 3.17 -15.93
N ALA A 260 18.01 2.10 -15.14
CA ALA A 260 17.22 2.07 -13.92
C ALA A 260 17.90 2.97 -12.87
N HIS A 261 17.15 3.88 -12.27
CA HIS A 261 17.59 4.61 -11.08
C HIS A 261 16.94 3.97 -9.86
N HIS A 262 17.77 3.50 -8.96
CA HIS A 262 17.41 2.99 -7.63
C HIS A 262 17.02 4.12 -6.67
#